data_5271e314f20e2645d9e29d1a6c98d222
#
_entry.id   5271e314f20e2645d9e29d1a6c98d222
#
_cell.length_a   1.000
_cell.length_b   1.000
_cell.length_c   1.000
_cell.angle_alpha   90.00
_cell.angle_beta   90.00
_cell.angle_gamma   90.00
#
_symmetry.space_group_name_H-M   'P 1'
#
loop_
_entity.id
_entity.type
_entity.pdbx_description
1 polymer ?
#
loop_
_entity_poly.entity_id
_entity_poly.type
_entity_poly.pdbx_seq_one_letter_code
_entity_poly.pdbx_strand_id
1 'polypeptide(L)'
;VAKLSPRQQAGQLVMVGVTSASDGELAVMRRQGIGSVILMGQHTDGVRGVRRVTARLAWKGQQVPLLVAVDQEGGLVQRLKGSGFDTIASAKVQATWSSATLRSRAERWGRQLASAGVTWTLAPVADVVPGNMVTRNAPIGRLGRGYGSDPATVAAKVSAFVKGMQAA
;
A
#
# COMPACT_ATOMS: atom_id res chain seq x y z
N VAL A 1 9.35 16.37 -15.04
CA VAL A 1 7.99 16.90 -15.30
C VAL A 1 8.01 17.93 -16.45
N ALA A 2 8.95 18.86 -16.49
CA ALA A 2 9.02 19.91 -17.52
C ALA A 2 9.10 19.39 -18.99
N LYS A 3 9.49 18.13 -19.19
CA LYS A 3 9.56 17.50 -20.53
C LYS A 3 8.27 16.74 -20.92
N LEU A 4 7.27 16.68 -20.03
CA LEU A 4 6.02 16.00 -20.30
C LEU A 4 5.02 16.95 -20.99
N SER A 5 4.25 16.42 -21.95
CA SER A 5 3.11 17.16 -22.52
C SER A 5 2.04 17.39 -21.44
N PRO A 6 1.13 18.38 -21.60
CA PRO A 6 0.05 18.62 -20.64
C PRO A 6 -0.79 17.38 -20.36
N ARG A 7 -1.06 16.54 -21.37
CA ARG A 7 -1.76 15.26 -21.22
C ARG A 7 -0.99 14.27 -20.34
N GLN A 8 0.32 14.16 -20.56
CA GLN A 8 1.18 13.30 -19.74
C GLN A 8 1.29 13.82 -18.31
N GLN A 9 1.35 15.16 -18.12
CA GLN A 9 1.35 15.75 -16.78
C GLN A 9 0.05 15.42 -16.03
N ALA A 10 -1.10 15.54 -16.69
CA ALA A 10 -2.39 15.13 -16.11
C ALA A 10 -2.40 13.62 -15.78
N GLY A 11 -1.85 12.77 -16.65
CA GLY A 11 -1.71 11.33 -16.41
C GLY A 11 -0.88 11.00 -15.16
N GLN A 12 0.12 11.82 -14.82
CA GLN A 12 0.93 11.62 -13.61
C GLN A 12 0.14 11.79 -12.31
N LEU A 13 -0.99 12.49 -12.34
CA LEU A 13 -1.87 12.68 -11.19
C LEU A 13 -2.90 11.55 -11.03
N VAL A 14 -2.92 10.58 -11.95
CA VAL A 14 -3.90 9.49 -11.97
C VAL A 14 -3.26 8.20 -11.48
N MET A 15 -3.95 7.53 -10.54
CA MET A 15 -3.67 6.17 -10.12
C MET A 15 -4.75 5.24 -10.65
N VAL A 16 -4.36 4.16 -11.32
CA VAL A 16 -5.29 3.16 -11.85
C VAL A 16 -5.15 1.82 -11.16
N GLY A 17 -6.28 1.13 -10.93
CA GLY A 17 -6.28 -0.23 -10.40
C GLY A 17 -5.86 -1.23 -11.48
N VAL A 18 -4.94 -2.13 -11.15
CA VAL A 18 -4.50 -3.23 -12.01
C VAL A 18 -4.49 -4.54 -11.25
N THR A 19 -4.81 -5.64 -11.93
CA THR A 19 -4.83 -6.98 -11.31
C THR A 19 -3.68 -7.86 -11.78
N SER A 20 -3.31 -7.78 -13.05
CA SER A 20 -2.36 -8.71 -13.67
C SER A 20 -1.30 -8.04 -14.54
N ALA A 21 -1.39 -6.75 -14.74
CA ALA A 21 -0.59 -6.01 -15.74
C ALA A 21 -0.72 -6.65 -17.14
N SER A 22 -1.96 -6.90 -17.57
CA SER A 22 -2.28 -7.41 -18.92
C SER A 22 -1.81 -6.43 -20.00
N ASP A 23 -1.62 -6.91 -21.22
CA ASP A 23 -1.18 -6.06 -22.35
C ASP A 23 -2.19 -4.92 -22.62
N GLY A 24 -3.49 -5.19 -22.42
CA GLY A 24 -4.54 -4.16 -22.53
C GLY A 24 -4.41 -3.06 -21.47
N GLU A 25 -4.20 -3.43 -20.19
CA GLU A 25 -3.95 -2.47 -19.11
C GLU A 25 -2.70 -1.63 -19.40
N LEU A 26 -1.59 -2.29 -19.80
CA LEU A 26 -0.33 -1.61 -20.12
C LEU A 26 -0.47 -0.65 -21.31
N ALA A 27 -1.19 -1.04 -22.36
CA ALA A 27 -1.42 -0.19 -23.53
C ALA A 27 -2.18 1.10 -23.14
N VAL A 28 -3.22 0.99 -22.31
CA VAL A 28 -3.96 2.15 -21.81
C VAL A 28 -3.07 3.06 -20.96
N MET A 29 -2.33 2.49 -20.02
CA MET A 29 -1.45 3.23 -19.12
C MET A 29 -0.39 4.04 -19.92
N ARG A 30 0.25 3.40 -20.88
CA ARG A 30 1.28 4.04 -21.74
C ARG A 30 0.67 5.19 -22.55
N ARG A 31 -0.46 4.94 -23.21
CA ARG A 31 -1.15 5.94 -24.06
C ARG A 31 -1.60 7.17 -23.26
N GLN A 32 -2.02 6.97 -22.01
CA GLN A 32 -2.52 8.05 -21.15
C GLN A 32 -1.41 8.69 -20.29
N GLY A 33 -0.21 8.14 -20.26
CA GLY A 33 0.89 8.65 -19.44
C GLY A 33 0.63 8.51 -17.94
N ILE A 34 -0.05 7.41 -17.53
CA ILE A 34 -0.41 7.13 -16.13
C ILE A 34 0.85 7.10 -15.25
N GLY A 35 0.81 7.83 -14.13
CA GLY A 35 1.94 7.99 -13.20
C GLY A 35 1.95 7.00 -12.05
N SER A 36 0.82 6.37 -11.73
CA SER A 36 0.74 5.42 -10.62
C SER A 36 -0.29 4.31 -10.86
N VAL A 37 -0.05 3.17 -10.22
CA VAL A 37 -0.98 2.04 -10.18
C VAL A 37 -1.19 1.57 -8.76
N ILE A 38 -2.34 0.96 -8.50
CA ILE A 38 -2.60 0.20 -7.28
C ILE A 38 -2.91 -1.25 -7.63
N LEU A 39 -2.21 -2.18 -6.99
CA LEU A 39 -2.44 -3.61 -7.16
C LEU A 39 -3.76 -4.00 -6.50
N MET A 40 -4.73 -4.39 -7.32
CA MET A 40 -6.08 -4.80 -6.91
C MET A 40 -6.18 -6.32 -6.82
N GLY A 41 -7.21 -6.79 -6.11
CA GLY A 41 -7.43 -8.24 -5.94
C GLY A 41 -6.56 -8.84 -4.86
N GLN A 42 -6.34 -10.15 -4.95
CA GLN A 42 -5.49 -10.92 -4.03
C GLN A 42 -4.33 -11.52 -4.80
N HIS A 43 -3.11 -11.29 -4.34
CA HIS A 43 -1.88 -11.84 -4.91
C HIS A 43 -1.29 -12.81 -3.89
N THR A 44 -1.45 -14.11 -4.15
CA THR A 44 -1.05 -15.18 -3.22
C THR A 44 0.23 -15.90 -3.60
N ASP A 45 0.84 -15.54 -4.75
CA ASP A 45 2.03 -16.21 -5.30
C ASP A 45 3.36 -15.75 -4.67
N GLY A 46 3.29 -15.07 -3.55
CA GLY A 46 4.46 -14.56 -2.82
C GLY A 46 5.20 -13.43 -3.55
N VAL A 47 6.32 -13.02 -2.96
CA VAL A 47 7.15 -11.91 -3.46
C VAL A 47 7.55 -12.11 -4.92
N ARG A 48 7.95 -13.33 -5.32
CA ARG A 48 8.34 -13.61 -6.72
C ARG A 48 7.18 -13.48 -7.70
N GLY A 49 5.97 -13.89 -7.30
CA GLY A 49 4.77 -13.75 -8.11
C GLY A 49 4.41 -12.29 -8.35
N VAL A 50 4.35 -11.51 -7.27
CA VAL A 50 4.09 -10.07 -7.35
C VAL A 50 5.16 -9.36 -8.17
N ARG A 51 6.45 -9.72 -8.00
CA ARG A 51 7.54 -9.12 -8.76
C ARG A 51 7.42 -9.35 -10.27
N ARG A 52 6.88 -10.49 -10.71
CA ARG A 52 6.59 -10.70 -12.15
C ARG A 52 5.54 -9.70 -12.66
N VAL A 53 4.52 -9.39 -11.86
CA VAL A 53 3.49 -8.40 -12.21
C VAL A 53 4.10 -6.99 -12.24
N THR A 54 4.81 -6.59 -11.18
CA THR A 54 5.38 -5.24 -11.10
C THR A 54 6.47 -4.99 -12.15
N ALA A 55 7.26 -6.01 -12.51
CA ALA A 55 8.25 -5.91 -13.58
C ALA A 55 7.63 -5.63 -14.95
N ARG A 56 6.40 -6.10 -15.21
CA ARG A 56 5.68 -5.80 -16.47
C ARG A 56 5.19 -4.34 -16.53
N LEU A 57 5.00 -3.70 -15.38
CA LEU A 57 4.55 -2.30 -15.30
C LEU A 57 5.62 -1.30 -15.75
N ALA A 58 6.89 -1.67 -15.69
CA ALA A 58 7.97 -0.87 -16.23
C ALA A 58 8.05 -1.03 -17.76
N TRP A 59 8.23 0.06 -18.49
CA TRP A 59 8.41 0.03 -19.95
C TRP A 59 9.53 0.94 -20.43
N LYS A 60 10.11 0.59 -21.58
CA LYS A 60 11.17 1.39 -22.21
C LYS A 60 10.61 2.75 -22.62
N GLY A 61 11.32 3.82 -22.30
CA GLY A 61 10.94 5.20 -22.62
C GLY A 61 10.02 5.87 -21.58
N GLN A 62 9.77 5.22 -20.46
CA GLN A 62 9.10 5.85 -19.32
C GLN A 62 9.97 6.98 -18.77
N GLN A 63 9.45 8.21 -18.80
CA GLN A 63 10.21 9.40 -18.38
C GLN A 63 10.21 9.61 -16.87
N VAL A 64 9.14 9.17 -16.21
CA VAL A 64 8.98 9.22 -14.74
C VAL A 64 8.70 7.81 -14.25
N PRO A 65 9.44 7.30 -13.27
CA PRO A 65 9.17 5.98 -12.70
C PRO A 65 7.73 5.87 -12.21
N LEU A 66 7.07 4.76 -12.51
CA LEU A 66 5.72 4.48 -12.07
C LEU A 66 5.69 4.23 -10.55
N LEU A 67 4.78 4.87 -9.84
CA LEU A 67 4.49 4.52 -8.46
C LEU A 67 3.61 3.26 -8.46
N VAL A 68 4.04 2.23 -7.75
CA VAL A 68 3.29 0.98 -7.59
C VAL A 68 2.80 0.89 -6.14
N ALA A 69 1.50 1.05 -5.98
CA ALA A 69 0.83 1.06 -4.68
C ALA A 69 0.13 -0.26 -4.35
N VAL A 70 -0.13 -0.48 -3.07
CA VAL A 70 -0.97 -1.57 -2.57
C VAL A 70 -1.61 -1.24 -1.23
N ASP A 71 -2.79 -1.82 -0.95
CA ASP A 71 -3.38 -1.87 0.39
C ASP A 71 -2.78 -3.03 1.18
N GLN A 72 -1.85 -2.74 2.08
CA GLN A 72 -1.16 -3.74 2.90
C GLN A 72 -1.22 -3.34 4.38
N GLU A 73 -2.46 -3.20 4.92
CA GLU A 73 -2.71 -2.78 6.30
C GLU A 73 -2.46 -3.91 7.31
N GLY A 74 -2.74 -5.14 6.88
CA GLY A 74 -2.85 -6.31 7.72
C GLY A 74 -4.31 -6.68 8.06
N GLY A 75 -4.48 -7.78 8.76
CA GLY A 75 -5.81 -8.31 9.06
C GLY A 75 -6.62 -8.59 7.80
N LEU A 76 -7.79 -7.97 7.68
CA LEU A 76 -8.70 -8.15 6.55
C LEU A 76 -8.24 -7.43 5.27
N VAL A 77 -7.36 -6.43 5.40
CA VAL A 77 -6.85 -5.64 4.27
C VAL A 77 -5.37 -5.93 4.08
N GLN A 78 -5.11 -7.09 3.55
CA GLN A 78 -3.77 -7.54 3.15
C GLN A 78 -3.88 -8.20 1.78
N ARG A 79 -3.42 -7.50 0.72
CA ARG A 79 -3.53 -7.94 -0.67
C ARG A 79 -2.45 -8.92 -1.08
N LEU A 80 -1.23 -8.73 -0.57
CA LEU A 80 -0.07 -9.54 -0.93
C LEU A 80 0.19 -10.60 0.14
N LYS A 81 0.23 -11.86 -0.27
CA LYS A 81 0.36 -13.04 0.60
C LYS A 81 1.29 -14.07 -0.03
N GLY A 82 1.60 -15.12 0.72
CA GLY A 82 2.44 -16.22 0.26
C GLY A 82 3.92 -16.02 0.57
N SER A 83 4.77 -16.84 -0.01
CA SER A 83 6.20 -16.92 0.33
C SER A 83 6.88 -15.55 0.23
N GLY A 84 7.56 -15.15 1.30
CA GLY A 84 8.27 -13.88 1.43
C GLY A 84 7.42 -12.72 1.95
N PHE A 85 6.11 -12.89 2.13
CA PHE A 85 5.25 -11.94 2.84
C PHE A 85 4.82 -12.50 4.19
N ASP A 86 5.00 -11.70 5.24
CA ASP A 86 4.46 -12.02 6.57
C ASP A 86 2.92 -11.92 6.55
N THR A 87 2.26 -12.68 7.41
CA THR A 87 0.87 -12.40 7.80
C THR A 87 0.89 -11.21 8.76
N ILE A 88 0.35 -10.08 8.32
CA ILE A 88 0.33 -8.84 9.09
C ILE A 88 -0.90 -8.83 9.99
N ALA A 89 -0.71 -8.62 11.29
CA ALA A 89 -1.82 -8.49 12.23
C ALA A 89 -2.70 -7.27 11.91
N SER A 90 -3.98 -7.29 12.31
CA SER A 90 -4.87 -6.13 12.16
C SER A 90 -4.35 -4.91 12.95
N ALA A 91 -4.75 -3.70 12.54
CA ALA A 91 -4.38 -2.46 13.23
C ALA A 91 -4.81 -2.50 14.71
N LYS A 92 -5.95 -3.10 15.02
CA LYS A 92 -6.41 -3.33 16.40
C LYS A 92 -5.38 -4.13 17.23
N VAL A 93 -4.79 -5.18 16.66
CA VAL A 93 -3.73 -5.95 17.31
C VAL A 93 -2.41 -5.19 17.34
N GLN A 94 -2.04 -4.53 16.23
CA GLN A 94 -0.85 -3.68 16.17
C GLN A 94 -0.88 -2.56 17.22
N ALA A 95 -2.07 -2.05 17.58
CA ALA A 95 -2.25 -1.03 18.61
C ALA A 95 -1.76 -1.47 19.98
N THR A 96 -1.79 -2.77 20.29
CA THR A 96 -1.31 -3.32 21.58
C THR A 96 0.21 -3.39 21.69
N TRP A 97 0.94 -3.25 20.59
CA TRP A 97 2.41 -3.33 20.59
C TRP A 97 3.03 -1.99 20.99
N SER A 98 4.28 -2.02 21.44
CA SER A 98 5.06 -0.79 21.60
C SER A 98 5.30 -0.13 20.24
N SER A 99 5.50 1.20 20.22
CA SER A 99 5.86 1.91 18.99
C SER A 99 7.16 1.39 18.37
N ALA A 100 8.13 0.99 19.19
CA ALA A 100 9.38 0.39 18.73
C ALA A 100 9.14 -0.96 18.03
N THR A 101 8.32 -1.83 18.62
CA THR A 101 7.94 -3.11 18.00
C THR A 101 7.21 -2.92 16.68
N LEU A 102 6.23 -2.00 16.65
CA LEU A 102 5.49 -1.71 15.42
C LEU A 102 6.41 -1.16 14.33
N ARG A 103 7.30 -0.24 14.66
CA ARG A 103 8.29 0.31 13.71
C ARG A 103 9.17 -0.78 13.13
N SER A 104 9.75 -1.65 13.95
CA SER A 104 10.62 -2.73 13.48
C SER A 104 9.89 -3.72 12.57
N ARG A 105 8.64 -4.07 12.91
CA ARG A 105 7.81 -4.94 12.06
C ARG A 105 7.45 -4.25 10.75
N ALA A 106 7.06 -2.98 10.78
CA ALA A 106 6.73 -2.20 9.59
C ALA A 106 7.92 -2.07 8.64
N GLU A 107 9.14 -1.89 9.16
CA GLU A 107 10.37 -1.90 8.37
C GLU A 107 10.57 -3.25 7.65
N ARG A 108 10.36 -4.36 8.36
CA ARG A 108 10.42 -5.69 7.74
C ARG A 108 9.38 -5.86 6.63
N TRP A 109 8.14 -5.42 6.85
CA TRP A 109 7.08 -5.47 5.83
C TRP A 109 7.40 -4.56 4.65
N GLY A 110 7.96 -3.37 4.91
CA GLY A 110 8.43 -2.46 3.85
C GLY A 110 9.48 -3.12 2.96
N ARG A 111 10.47 -3.81 3.53
CA ARG A 111 11.47 -4.56 2.76
C ARG A 111 10.83 -5.66 1.90
N GLN A 112 9.79 -6.34 2.39
CA GLN A 112 9.06 -7.33 1.61
C GLN A 112 8.33 -6.69 0.42
N LEU A 113 7.69 -5.52 0.62
CA LEU A 113 7.05 -4.75 -0.43
C LEU A 113 8.07 -4.28 -1.48
N ALA A 114 9.17 -3.68 -1.05
CA ALA A 114 10.25 -3.23 -1.93
C ALA A 114 10.83 -4.39 -2.76
N SER A 115 11.05 -5.56 -2.14
CA SER A 115 11.50 -6.78 -2.83
C SER A 115 10.53 -7.25 -3.90
N ALA A 116 9.23 -6.97 -3.73
CA ALA A 116 8.19 -7.27 -4.71
C ALA A 116 8.02 -6.18 -5.80
N GLY A 117 8.79 -5.08 -5.73
CA GLY A 117 8.68 -3.95 -6.65
C GLY A 117 7.51 -3.02 -6.36
N VAL A 118 6.97 -3.06 -5.15
CA VAL A 118 5.98 -2.11 -4.65
C VAL A 118 6.72 -0.93 -4.01
N THR A 119 6.35 0.28 -4.39
CA THR A 119 7.02 1.51 -3.95
C THR A 119 6.17 2.36 -3.01
N TRP A 120 4.91 2.03 -2.84
CA TRP A 120 3.98 2.77 -2.01
C TRP A 120 2.95 1.84 -1.35
N THR A 121 2.56 2.12 -0.13
CA THR A 121 1.39 1.51 0.51
C THR A 121 0.44 2.60 1.00
N LEU A 122 -0.87 2.37 0.83
CA LEU A 122 -1.92 3.26 1.33
C LEU A 122 -2.25 2.96 2.82
N ALA A 123 -1.39 2.21 3.50
CA ALA A 123 -1.42 1.98 4.93
C ALA A 123 -0.46 2.94 5.66
N PRO A 124 -0.72 3.20 6.93
CA PRO A 124 -1.79 2.67 7.76
C PRO A 124 -3.05 3.54 7.72
N VAL A 125 -4.17 3.00 8.22
CA VAL A 125 -5.37 3.81 8.51
C VAL A 125 -5.08 4.74 9.68
N ALA A 126 -5.32 6.04 9.48
CA ALA A 126 -5.08 7.09 10.48
C ALA A 126 -6.37 7.65 11.12
N ASP A 127 -7.50 6.99 10.88
CA ASP A 127 -8.79 7.40 11.40
C ASP A 127 -8.86 7.26 12.92
N VAL A 128 -9.43 8.28 13.56
CA VAL A 128 -9.80 8.25 14.99
C VAL A 128 -11.28 7.96 15.09
N VAL A 129 -11.64 6.73 15.44
CA VAL A 129 -13.04 6.33 15.57
C VAL A 129 -13.43 6.39 17.05
N PRO A 130 -14.37 7.29 17.45
CA PRO A 130 -14.83 7.37 18.84
C PRO A 130 -15.31 6.02 19.38
N GLY A 131 -15.00 5.72 20.63
CA GLY A 131 -15.27 4.41 21.24
C GLY A 131 -16.73 3.96 21.13
N ASN A 132 -17.68 4.88 21.31
CA ASN A 132 -19.11 4.64 21.16
C ASN A 132 -19.59 4.46 19.71
N MET A 133 -18.73 4.73 18.73
CA MET A 133 -19.02 4.60 17.29
C MET A 133 -18.35 3.39 16.64
N VAL A 134 -17.47 2.67 17.34
CA VAL A 134 -16.69 1.55 16.77
C VAL A 134 -17.58 0.51 16.09
N THR A 135 -18.67 0.11 16.72
CA THR A 135 -19.62 -0.89 16.18
C THR A 135 -20.49 -0.34 15.04
N ARG A 136 -20.66 0.98 14.94
CA ARG A 136 -21.44 1.67 13.90
C ARG A 136 -20.58 2.12 12.73
N ASN A 137 -19.28 2.31 12.95
CA ASN A 137 -18.33 2.66 11.89
C ASN A 137 -17.98 1.40 11.08
N ALA A 138 -18.74 1.17 10.01
CA ALA A 138 -18.62 -0.03 9.20
C ALA A 138 -17.25 -0.20 8.51
N PRO A 139 -16.64 0.85 7.91
CA PRO A 139 -15.42 0.67 7.12
C PRO A 139 -14.15 0.47 7.97
N ILE A 140 -14.06 1.05 9.16
CA ILE A 140 -12.84 1.03 9.97
C ILE A 140 -13.06 0.31 11.31
N GLY A 141 -13.98 0.82 12.14
CA GLY A 141 -14.18 0.33 13.50
C GLY A 141 -14.58 -1.14 13.56
N ARG A 142 -15.63 -1.52 12.85
CA ARG A 142 -16.14 -2.91 12.81
C ARG A 142 -15.12 -3.91 12.26
N LEU A 143 -14.23 -3.48 11.39
CA LEU A 143 -13.23 -4.32 10.74
C LEU A 143 -11.89 -4.35 11.50
N GLY A 144 -11.78 -3.62 12.62
CA GLY A 144 -10.54 -3.56 13.42
C GLY A 144 -9.36 -2.96 12.64
N ARG A 145 -9.64 -2.01 11.70
CA ARG A 145 -8.64 -1.37 10.85
C ARG A 145 -8.00 -0.12 11.48
N GLY A 146 -8.51 0.38 12.60
CA GLY A 146 -7.99 1.55 13.31
C GLY A 146 -7.13 1.19 14.52
N TYR A 147 -6.26 2.10 14.92
CA TYR A 147 -5.39 1.96 16.09
C TYR A 147 -6.07 2.33 17.42
N GLY A 148 -7.24 2.94 17.41
CA GLY A 148 -7.97 3.30 18.61
C GLY A 148 -8.84 4.53 18.48
N SER A 149 -9.31 5.02 19.65
CA SER A 149 -10.24 6.15 19.75
C SER A 149 -9.58 7.42 20.32
N ASP A 150 -8.33 7.33 20.74
CA ASP A 150 -7.55 8.46 21.23
C ASP A 150 -6.60 8.98 20.15
N PRO A 151 -6.71 10.29 19.78
CA PRO A 151 -5.88 10.88 18.72
C PRO A 151 -4.37 10.74 18.96
N ALA A 152 -3.90 10.87 20.20
CA ALA A 152 -2.49 10.78 20.53
C ALA A 152 -1.96 9.35 20.31
N THR A 153 -2.73 8.35 20.72
CA THR A 153 -2.44 6.93 20.46
C THR A 153 -2.39 6.63 18.97
N VAL A 154 -3.40 7.07 18.21
CA VAL A 154 -3.44 6.87 16.75
C VAL A 154 -2.23 7.52 16.09
N ALA A 155 -1.92 8.78 16.41
CA ALA A 155 -0.77 9.51 15.86
C ALA A 155 0.56 8.80 16.16
N ALA A 156 0.76 8.30 17.39
CA ALA A 156 1.96 7.57 17.76
C ALA A 156 2.13 6.27 16.97
N LYS A 157 1.04 5.50 16.76
CA LYS A 157 1.08 4.24 16.00
C LYS A 157 1.26 4.48 14.51
N VAL A 158 0.55 5.44 13.93
CA VAL A 158 0.73 5.86 12.53
C VAL A 158 2.17 6.30 12.28
N SER A 159 2.72 7.16 13.14
CA SER A 159 4.12 7.60 13.05
C SER A 159 5.10 6.42 13.11
N ALA A 160 4.89 5.46 14.02
CA ALA A 160 5.75 4.28 14.14
C ALA A 160 5.70 3.41 12.87
N PHE A 161 4.50 3.15 12.35
CA PHE A 161 4.30 2.38 11.12
C PHE A 161 4.98 3.07 9.92
N VAL A 162 4.69 4.35 9.70
CA VAL A 162 5.24 5.12 8.57
C VAL A 162 6.76 5.19 8.64
N LYS A 163 7.34 5.50 9.81
CA LYS A 163 8.80 5.53 9.99
C LYS A 163 9.45 4.16 9.76
N GLY A 164 8.75 3.08 10.08
CA GLY A 164 9.21 1.73 9.76
C GLY A 164 9.21 1.48 8.26
N MET A 165 8.08 1.74 7.58
CA MET A 165 7.97 1.58 6.12
C MET A 165 9.01 2.40 5.35
N GLN A 166 9.29 3.63 5.79
CA GLN A 166 10.25 4.53 5.13
C GLN A 166 11.72 4.16 5.40
N ALA A 167 11.99 3.32 6.37
CA ALA A 167 13.34 2.82 6.67
C ALA A 167 13.73 1.56 5.85
N ALA A 168 12.84 1.09 4.98
CA ALA A 168 12.98 -0.17 4.25
C ALA A 168 13.66 -0.03 2.86
#